data_60c732e56e9718336e2a3e0282a06e6f
#
_entry.id   60c732e56e9718336e2a3e0282a06e6f
#
_cell.length_a   1.000
_cell.length_b   1.000
_cell.length_c   1.000
_cell.angle_alpha   90.00
_cell.angle_beta   90.00
_cell.angle_gamma   90.00
#
_symmetry.space_group_name_H-M   'P 1'
#
loop_
_entity.id
_entity.type
_entity.pdbx_description
1 polymer ?
#
loop_
_entity_poly.entity_id
_entity_poly.type
_entity_poly.pdbx_seq_one_letter_code
_entity_poly.pdbx_strand_id
1 'polypeptide(L)'
;MQTSNTSYMVNLMKHLLAVSAKALEGRADIEIIEMHDALKKDAPSGTSKEMAEAMAEAVGRDSYDEFVKFHSVRAGDISSSHTVLFGCMGERLEITHHAYNWECFARGACDAIRFLNDKKNGLYSMKDILK
;
A
#
# COMPACT_ATOMS: atom_id res chain seq x y z
N MET A 1 -16.31 -7.04 5.22
CA MET A 1 -14.90 -6.63 5.08
C MET A 1 -14.80 -5.45 4.15
N GLN A 2 -13.99 -4.47 4.48
CA GLN A 2 -13.75 -3.29 3.67
C GLN A 2 -12.26 -3.20 3.32
N THR A 3 -11.94 -3.13 2.03
CA THR A 3 -10.57 -2.97 1.54
C THR A 3 -10.58 -2.51 0.09
N SER A 4 -9.58 -1.74 -0.34
CA SER A 4 -9.34 -1.40 -1.75
C SER A 4 -8.41 -2.39 -2.43
N ASN A 5 -7.70 -3.22 -1.66
CA ASN A 5 -6.74 -4.18 -2.18
C ASN A 5 -6.75 -5.44 -1.31
N THR A 6 -7.02 -6.57 -1.93
CA THR A 6 -7.10 -7.87 -1.26
C THR A 6 -5.77 -8.61 -1.18
N SER A 7 -4.70 -8.13 -1.84
CA SER A 7 -3.39 -8.77 -1.78
C SER A 7 -2.88 -8.84 -0.33
N TYR A 8 -2.55 -10.05 0.12
CA TYR A 8 -1.94 -10.25 1.44
C TYR A 8 -0.63 -9.47 1.59
N MET A 9 0.23 -9.52 0.56
CA MET A 9 1.52 -8.84 0.58
C MET A 9 1.40 -7.32 0.55
N VAL A 10 0.44 -6.76 -0.19
CA VAL A 10 0.19 -5.31 -0.16
C VAL A 10 -0.23 -4.87 1.24
N ASN A 11 -1.05 -5.65 1.90
CA ASN A 11 -1.48 -5.32 3.26
C ASN A 11 -0.34 -5.47 4.28
N LEU A 12 0.53 -6.48 4.12
CA LEU A 12 1.77 -6.57 4.89
C LEU A 12 2.66 -5.35 4.62
N MET A 13 2.82 -4.96 3.36
CA MET A 13 3.61 -3.78 2.99
C MET A 13 3.10 -2.52 3.68
N LYS A 14 1.80 -2.30 3.75
CA LYS A 14 1.22 -1.15 4.49
C LYS A 14 1.67 -1.14 5.96
N HIS A 15 1.74 -2.31 6.58
CA HIS A 15 2.23 -2.42 7.96
C HIS A 15 3.73 -2.06 8.06
N LEU A 16 4.55 -2.60 7.15
CA LEU A 16 5.98 -2.28 7.10
C LEU A 16 6.23 -0.79 6.84
N LEU A 17 5.41 -0.17 5.98
CA LEU A 17 5.48 1.27 5.71
C LEU A 17 5.14 2.11 6.95
N ALA A 18 4.14 1.70 7.71
CA ALA A 18 3.79 2.37 8.96
C ALA A 18 4.94 2.34 9.97
N VAL A 19 5.58 1.19 10.14
CA VAL A 19 6.77 1.04 11.00
C VAL A 19 7.92 1.91 10.51
N SER A 20 8.20 1.88 9.20
CA SER A 20 9.28 2.65 8.59
C SER A 20 9.05 4.16 8.69
N ALA A 21 7.85 4.63 8.39
CA ALA A 21 7.50 6.05 8.46
C ALA A 21 7.67 6.59 9.88
N LYS A 22 7.23 5.83 10.89
CA LYS A 22 7.38 6.22 12.28
C LYS A 22 8.85 6.27 12.71
N ALA A 23 9.64 5.27 12.35
CA ALA A 23 11.07 5.21 12.67
C ALA A 23 11.87 6.33 11.99
N LEU A 24 11.47 6.73 10.78
CA LEU A 24 12.18 7.71 9.95
C LEU A 24 11.55 9.11 10.01
N GLU A 25 10.60 9.35 10.89
CA GLU A 25 9.93 10.64 11.02
C GLU A 25 10.93 11.76 11.28
N GLY A 26 10.87 12.82 10.45
CA GLY A 26 11.81 13.94 10.50
C GLY A 26 13.19 13.66 9.92
N ARG A 27 13.44 12.46 9.36
CA ARG A 27 14.73 12.05 8.80
C ARG A 27 14.70 11.75 7.32
N ALA A 28 13.55 11.40 6.77
CA ALA A 28 13.43 10.94 5.39
C ALA A 28 12.35 11.71 4.63
N ASP A 29 12.60 11.92 3.33
CA ASP A 29 11.58 12.29 2.37
C ASP A 29 10.90 11.02 1.90
N ILE A 30 9.57 11.07 1.74
CA ILE A 30 8.78 9.91 1.33
C ILE A 30 8.17 10.15 -0.05
N GLU A 31 8.50 9.26 -0.99
CA GLU A 31 8.01 9.29 -2.36
C GLU A 31 7.40 7.93 -2.71
N ILE A 32 6.23 7.93 -3.34
CA ILE A 32 5.58 6.71 -3.83
C ILE A 32 5.60 6.72 -5.36
N ILE A 33 6.19 5.68 -5.95
CA ILE A 33 6.25 5.49 -7.40
C ILE A 33 5.40 4.29 -7.73
N GLU A 34 4.35 4.46 -8.52
CA GLU A 34 3.46 3.37 -8.89
C GLU A 34 3.31 3.24 -10.40
N MET A 35 3.17 2.01 -10.86
CA MET A 35 3.09 1.69 -12.27
C MET A 35 1.87 0.80 -12.54
N HIS A 36 1.13 1.15 -13.57
CA HIS A 36 -0.03 0.41 -14.06
C HIS A 36 -0.06 0.45 -15.59
N ASP A 37 -0.99 -0.29 -16.18
CA ASP A 37 -1.19 -0.30 -17.62
C ASP A 37 -1.60 1.08 -18.16
N ALA A 38 -1.43 1.24 -19.48
CA ALA A 38 -1.71 2.51 -20.15
C ALA A 38 -3.18 2.94 -20.09
N LEU A 39 -4.11 2.03 -19.79
CA LEU A 39 -5.55 2.29 -19.76
C LEU A 39 -6.06 2.75 -18.38
N LYS A 40 -5.28 2.57 -17.34
CA LYS A 40 -5.68 3.02 -16.00
C LYS A 40 -5.76 4.54 -15.93
N LYS A 41 -6.95 5.06 -15.64
CA LYS A 41 -7.25 6.50 -15.70
C LYS A 41 -6.97 7.26 -14.41
N ASP A 42 -7.24 6.64 -13.25
CA ASP A 42 -7.00 7.27 -11.95
C ASP A 42 -5.52 7.31 -11.60
N ALA A 43 -5.08 8.40 -11.03
CA ALA A 43 -3.72 8.60 -10.53
C ALA A 43 -3.76 9.63 -9.37
N PRO A 44 -3.03 9.38 -8.28
CA PRO A 44 -2.38 8.12 -7.96
C PRO A 44 -3.38 6.99 -7.72
N SER A 45 -2.92 5.73 -7.73
CA SER A 45 -3.78 4.57 -7.48
C SER A 45 -4.40 4.59 -6.08
N GLY A 46 -5.54 3.92 -5.92
CA GLY A 46 -6.17 3.76 -4.60
C GLY A 46 -5.24 3.11 -3.59
N THR A 47 -4.45 2.12 -4.02
CA THR A 47 -3.44 1.46 -3.19
C THR A 47 -2.36 2.42 -2.72
N SER A 48 -1.87 3.30 -3.61
CA SER A 48 -0.89 4.34 -3.24
C SER A 48 -1.44 5.28 -2.18
N LYS A 49 -2.69 5.72 -2.33
CA LYS A 49 -3.35 6.57 -1.34
C LYS A 49 -3.47 5.88 0.02
N GLU A 50 -3.86 4.60 0.04
CA GLU A 50 -3.93 3.83 1.29
C GLU A 50 -2.56 3.61 1.94
N MET A 51 -1.51 3.42 1.15
CA MET A 51 -0.15 3.35 1.67
C MET A 51 0.24 4.67 2.34
N ALA A 52 -0.05 5.79 1.71
CA ALA A 52 0.20 7.11 2.27
C ALA A 52 -0.62 7.38 3.54
N GLU A 53 -1.89 6.98 3.55
CA GLU A 53 -2.76 7.07 4.73
C GLU A 53 -2.24 6.25 5.91
N ALA A 54 -1.76 5.02 5.66
CA ALA A 54 -1.17 4.18 6.69
C ALA A 54 0.06 4.81 7.33
N MET A 55 0.89 5.46 6.51
CA MET A 55 2.06 6.20 7.01
C MET A 55 1.67 7.47 7.79
N ALA A 56 0.68 8.22 7.30
CA ALA A 56 0.16 9.39 7.99
C ALA A 56 -0.42 9.04 9.37
N GLU A 57 -1.22 7.98 9.44
CA GLU A 57 -1.78 7.47 10.70
C GLU A 57 -0.66 7.08 11.68
N ALA A 58 0.38 6.40 11.21
CA ALA A 58 1.49 5.96 12.05
C ALA A 58 2.26 7.12 12.68
N VAL A 59 2.39 8.25 11.99
CA VAL A 59 3.07 9.46 12.50
C VAL A 59 2.12 10.47 13.15
N GLY A 60 0.84 10.13 13.28
CA GLY A 60 -0.16 10.97 13.93
C GLY A 60 -0.57 12.21 13.15
N ARG A 61 -0.53 12.15 11.81
CA ARG A 61 -0.98 13.24 10.93
C ARG A 61 -2.36 12.92 10.33
N ASP A 62 -3.18 13.94 10.17
CA ASP A 62 -4.52 13.82 9.57
C ASP A 62 -4.47 13.64 8.05
N SER A 63 -3.39 14.07 7.40
CA SER A 63 -3.21 14.00 5.96
C SER A 63 -1.77 13.67 5.58
N TYR A 64 -1.60 13.02 4.44
CA TYR A 64 -0.29 12.73 3.82
C TYR A 64 0.18 13.85 2.87
N ASP A 65 -0.66 14.81 2.53
CA ASP A 65 -0.42 15.77 1.44
C ASP A 65 0.88 16.56 1.59
N GLU A 66 1.31 16.85 2.80
CA GLU A 66 2.50 17.67 3.06
C GLU A 66 3.81 16.88 3.04
N PHE A 67 3.77 15.53 3.20
CA PHE A 67 5.00 14.77 3.37
C PHE A 67 5.14 13.55 2.47
N VAL A 68 4.13 13.20 1.67
CA VAL A 68 4.18 12.11 0.69
C VAL A 68 3.94 12.67 -0.70
N LYS A 69 4.85 12.38 -1.63
CA LYS A 69 4.72 12.73 -3.04
C LYS A 69 4.45 11.48 -3.86
N PHE A 70 3.64 11.62 -4.92
CA PHE A 70 3.23 10.53 -5.79
C PHE A 70 3.77 10.71 -7.21
N HIS A 71 4.18 9.59 -7.81
CA HIS A 71 4.62 9.50 -9.20
C HIS A 71 3.91 8.33 -9.84
N SER A 72 3.14 8.59 -10.89
CA SER A 72 2.31 7.59 -11.55
C SER A 72 2.81 7.32 -12.96
N VAL A 73 3.17 6.07 -13.23
CA VAL A 73 3.54 5.60 -14.57
C VAL A 73 2.37 4.82 -15.16
N ARG A 74 2.00 5.14 -16.41
CA ARG A 74 0.95 4.48 -17.18
C ARG A 74 1.55 4.02 -18.49
N ALA A 75 1.88 2.73 -18.60
CA ALA A 75 2.60 2.20 -19.75
C ALA A 75 2.30 0.73 -20.01
N GLY A 76 2.14 0.39 -21.28
CA GLY A 76 1.99 -0.99 -21.74
C GLY A 76 0.89 -1.75 -21.01
N ASP A 77 1.20 -2.98 -20.65
CA ASP A 77 0.34 -3.90 -19.92
C ASP A 77 0.82 -4.18 -18.47
N ILE A 78 1.53 -3.24 -17.88
CA ILE A 78 2.00 -3.35 -16.49
C ILE A 78 0.80 -3.62 -15.59
N SER A 79 0.82 -4.72 -14.85
CA SER A 79 -0.34 -5.10 -14.04
C SER A 79 -0.48 -4.22 -12.79
N SER A 80 0.54 -4.14 -11.97
CA SER A 80 0.58 -3.27 -10.78
C SER A 80 1.95 -3.32 -10.13
N SER A 81 2.51 -2.17 -9.82
CA SER A 81 3.78 -2.07 -9.09
C SER A 81 3.77 -0.83 -8.21
N HIS A 82 4.21 -0.97 -6.97
CA HIS A 82 4.30 0.12 -6.02
C HIS A 82 5.65 0.09 -5.32
N THR A 83 6.37 1.19 -5.39
CA THR A 83 7.61 1.41 -4.65
C THR A 83 7.44 2.59 -3.73
N VAL A 84 7.70 2.42 -2.45
CA VAL A 84 7.81 3.52 -1.50
C VAL A 84 9.27 3.74 -1.17
N LEU A 85 9.74 4.94 -1.45
CA LEU A 85 11.12 5.36 -1.26
C LEU A 85 11.21 6.29 -0.05
N PHE A 86 12.10 5.94 0.88
CA PHE A 86 12.47 6.79 2.00
C PHE A 86 13.89 7.31 1.73
N GLY A 87 14.00 8.57 1.32
CA GLY A 87 15.26 9.19 0.99
C GLY A 87 15.84 9.94 2.18
N CYS A 88 17.03 9.54 2.60
CA CYS A 88 17.80 10.21 3.64
C CYS A 88 19.11 10.76 3.08
N MET A 89 19.87 11.49 3.88
CA MET A 89 21.20 11.93 3.51
C MET A 89 22.17 10.74 3.47
N GLY A 90 22.71 10.48 2.29
CA GLY A 90 23.71 9.41 2.08
C GLY A 90 23.13 8.01 1.87
N GLU A 91 21.84 7.81 2.04
CA GLU A 91 21.19 6.49 1.90
C GLU A 91 19.70 6.59 1.58
N ARG A 92 19.12 5.52 1.07
CA ARG A 92 17.67 5.39 0.90
C ARG A 92 17.21 3.98 1.18
N LEU A 93 16.01 3.84 1.68
CA LEU A 93 15.30 2.57 1.83
C LEU A 93 14.17 2.52 0.82
N GLU A 94 14.03 1.42 0.11
CA GLU A 94 12.90 1.18 -0.79
C GLU A 94 12.15 -0.07 -0.37
N ILE A 95 10.83 -0.01 -0.35
CA ILE A 95 9.96 -1.16 -0.16
C ILE A 95 9.10 -1.26 -1.41
N THR A 96 9.17 -2.39 -2.10
CA THR A 96 8.52 -2.58 -3.41
C THR A 96 7.67 -3.83 -3.45
N HIS A 97 6.51 -3.71 -4.08
CA HIS A 97 5.62 -4.82 -4.42
C HIS A 97 5.32 -4.82 -5.91
N HIS A 98 5.42 -6.00 -6.54
CA HIS A 98 5.02 -6.24 -7.92
C HIS A 98 3.92 -7.29 -7.96
N ALA A 99 2.78 -6.96 -8.58
CA ALA A 99 1.81 -7.96 -8.98
C ALA A 99 2.14 -8.42 -10.40
N TYR A 100 2.32 -9.71 -10.61
CA TYR A 100 2.59 -10.26 -11.94
C TYR A 100 1.31 -10.36 -12.78
N ASN A 101 0.20 -10.61 -12.12
CA ASN A 101 -1.12 -10.73 -12.70
C ASN A 101 -2.19 -10.52 -11.61
N TRP A 102 -3.45 -10.82 -11.90
CA TRP A 102 -4.56 -10.65 -10.96
C TRP A 102 -4.68 -11.75 -9.88
N GLU A 103 -3.87 -12.80 -9.95
CA GLU A 103 -3.97 -13.96 -9.05
C GLU A 103 -3.78 -13.59 -7.58
N CYS A 104 -2.87 -12.66 -7.28
CA CYS A 104 -2.63 -12.23 -5.90
C CYS A 104 -3.88 -11.62 -5.26
N PHE A 105 -4.67 -10.90 -6.04
CA PHE A 105 -5.93 -10.30 -5.56
C PHE A 105 -7.01 -11.37 -5.36
N ALA A 106 -7.13 -12.33 -6.28
CA ALA A 106 -8.07 -13.43 -6.18
C ALA A 106 -7.76 -14.33 -4.97
N ARG A 107 -6.50 -14.66 -4.75
CA ARG A 107 -6.06 -15.42 -3.57
C ARG A 107 -6.38 -14.68 -2.27
N GLY A 108 -6.09 -13.40 -2.21
CA GLY A 108 -6.42 -12.56 -1.05
C GLY A 108 -7.92 -12.47 -0.78
N ALA A 109 -8.74 -12.42 -1.82
CA ALA A 109 -10.20 -12.48 -1.67
C ALA A 109 -10.65 -13.82 -1.06
N CYS A 110 -10.05 -14.94 -1.48
CA CYS A 110 -10.31 -16.25 -0.89
C CYS A 110 -9.89 -16.30 0.59
N ASP A 111 -8.74 -15.73 0.93
CA ASP A 111 -8.29 -15.63 2.33
C ASP A 111 -9.26 -14.81 3.18
N ALA A 112 -9.78 -13.71 2.62
CA ALA A 112 -10.79 -12.89 3.27
C ALA A 112 -12.09 -13.67 3.53
N ILE A 113 -12.55 -14.44 2.55
CA ILE A 113 -13.76 -15.29 2.70
C ILE A 113 -13.55 -16.33 3.80
N ARG A 114 -12.42 -17.04 3.79
CA ARG A 114 -12.09 -18.03 4.83
C ARG A 114 -12.04 -17.39 6.22
N PHE A 115 -11.39 -16.25 6.33
CA PHE A 115 -11.31 -15.52 7.59
C PHE A 115 -12.69 -15.13 8.13
N LEU A 116 -13.58 -14.65 7.26
CA LEU A 116 -14.92 -14.20 7.67
C LEU A 116 -15.86 -15.34 8.04
N ASN A 117 -15.62 -16.56 7.58
CA ASN A 117 -16.51 -17.70 7.77
C ASN A 117 -16.83 -17.97 9.27
N ASP A 118 -15.86 -17.76 10.14
CA ASP A 118 -15.98 -18.03 11.57
C ASP A 118 -16.12 -16.74 12.41
N LYS A 119 -16.38 -15.60 11.75
CA LYS A 119 -16.46 -14.30 12.44
C LYS A 119 -17.91 -13.91 12.74
N LYS A 120 -18.07 -13.22 13.87
CA LYS A 120 -19.34 -12.58 14.23
C LYS A 120 -19.56 -11.35 13.37
N ASN A 121 -20.79 -10.82 13.37
CA ASN A 121 -21.10 -9.57 12.70
C ASN A 121 -20.17 -8.44 13.17
N GLY A 122 -19.59 -7.73 12.22
CA GLY A 122 -18.64 -6.65 12.52
C GLY A 122 -17.99 -6.12 11.25
N LEU A 123 -17.24 -5.04 11.41
CA LEU A 123 -16.43 -4.47 10.34
C LEU A 123 -15.00 -5.01 10.46
N TYR A 124 -14.55 -5.68 9.43
CA TYR A 124 -13.22 -6.28 9.35
C TYR A 124 -12.45 -5.69 8.16
N SER A 125 -11.15 -5.69 8.25
CA SER A 125 -10.22 -5.24 7.22
C SER A 125 -9.17 -6.33 6.93
N MET A 126 -8.34 -6.12 5.90
CA MET A 126 -7.23 -7.02 5.62
C MET A 126 -6.17 -7.04 6.73
N LYS A 127 -6.10 -6.02 7.57
CA LYS A 127 -5.20 -6.01 8.74
C LYS A 127 -5.54 -7.14 9.72
N ASP A 128 -6.81 -7.50 9.82
CA ASP A 128 -7.28 -8.54 10.75
C ASP A 128 -6.88 -9.95 10.30
N ILE A 129 -6.45 -10.11 9.04
CA ILE A 129 -5.97 -11.38 8.47
C ILE A 129 -4.46 -11.55 8.69
N LEU A 130 -3.72 -10.46 8.79
CA LEU A 130 -2.27 -10.49 9.00
C LEU A 130 -1.93 -11.13 10.36
N LYS A 131 -0.94 -11.99 10.35
CA LYS A 131 -0.48 -12.68 11.56
C LYS A 131 0.65 -11.94 12.25
#